data_abcbf1714a290174b71e8f940e9eea1f
#
_entry.id   abcbf1714a290174b71e8f940e9eea1f
#
_cell.length_a   1.000
_cell.length_b   1.000
_cell.length_c   1.000
_cell.angle_alpha   90.00
_cell.angle_beta   90.00
_cell.angle_gamma   90.00
#
_symmetry.space_group_name_H-M   'P 1'
#
loop_
_entity.id
_entity.type
_entity.pdbx_description
1 polymer ?
#
loop_
_entity_poly.entity_id
_entity_poly.type
_entity_poly.pdbx_seq_one_letter_code
_entity_poly.pdbx_strand_id
1 'polypeptide(L)'
;MFVRANFFFLLAAGAGLAGCASISSPTGGERDIIPPKLVSSIPADGIRNYKGQVVRLAFSESVQLKELSKNLIISPALPEDNPYKLREDRTSISLLFEKPLEPNTTYSFNFGNAVTDITESNPAANVLVSFSTGAVLDSGAVRGTVRDLLSNKPVDAAAVLLYPESDTAGVRRGRPYYLARTDKAGAYSLRNLKAGRYRIYALADKNNNTRYDEGEKIAYLPDFLTIGPKPDSVELVLVRPDARRPIVSSQQGSFNQFRVSYGEGLRTAVLAPVAAAATPQLVEAVQLTEQGRVVTLYRTAALTEGRYLLAATDSAGNVARDTVNVRFPGTAPTRRPPVYSVEGSPREVYRQGEVRFAFTEPVRIAPGKPFAVLQEDSTAARRPLTLPANGTLNAERNQLTVLLDTKAQKTITLRLDTLNLTTISGQRLGAKPLRLRVTDEATYGSLAGTITTKYKRYEVQLLDAQSKVVASLDSPKNTFRFDRLPPATYTFRVLIDADGDGKGRGGDPNLLVPAEPVYLLPKPEQVRANFEIEDIRLVF
;
A
#
# COMPACT_ATOMS: atom_id res chain seq x y z
N MET A 1 -63.73 -57.42 51.02
CA MET A 1 -63.68 -56.01 50.61
C MET A 1 -62.64 -55.24 51.44
N PHE A 2 -61.43 -55.78 51.57
CA PHE A 2 -60.37 -55.17 52.38
C PHE A 2 -58.94 -55.49 51.83
N VAL A 3 -58.73 -55.46 50.56
CA VAL A 3 -57.36 -55.73 49.97
C VAL A 3 -56.89 -54.65 49.03
N ARG A 4 -57.65 -53.57 48.76
CA ARG A 4 -57.25 -52.52 47.80
C ARG A 4 -56.67 -51.22 48.41
N ALA A 5 -56.66 -51.04 49.72
CA ALA A 5 -56.17 -49.81 50.37
C ALA A 5 -54.67 -49.80 50.69
N ASN A 6 -54.02 -50.95 50.82
CA ASN A 6 -52.59 -51.03 51.21
C ASN A 6 -51.61 -50.95 50.06
N PHE A 7 -52.03 -51.04 48.80
CA PHE A 7 -51.14 -50.98 47.65
C PHE A 7 -50.86 -49.53 47.21
N PHE A 8 -51.76 -48.61 47.54
CA PHE A 8 -51.57 -47.20 47.23
C PHE A 8 -50.62 -46.46 48.19
N PHE A 9 -50.50 -46.96 49.44
CA PHE A 9 -49.62 -46.33 50.44
C PHE A 9 -48.15 -46.74 50.28
N LEU A 10 -47.84 -47.89 49.69
CA LEU A 10 -46.45 -48.29 49.38
C LEU A 10 -45.90 -47.62 48.12
N LEU A 11 -46.76 -47.21 47.18
CA LEU A 11 -46.31 -46.48 45.97
C LEU A 11 -46.00 -45.01 46.24
N ALA A 12 -46.62 -44.42 47.28
CA ALA A 12 -46.34 -43.02 47.67
C ALA A 12 -45.06 -42.85 48.51
N ALA A 13 -44.59 -43.93 49.18
CA ALA A 13 -43.32 -43.88 49.96
C ALA A 13 -42.07 -44.10 49.11
N GLY A 14 -42.18 -44.64 47.86
CA GLY A 14 -41.07 -44.86 46.93
C GLY A 14 -40.72 -43.68 46.07
N ALA A 15 -41.55 -42.61 45.99
CA ALA A 15 -41.31 -41.44 45.09
C ALA A 15 -40.52 -40.31 45.76
N GLY A 16 -40.10 -40.43 47.01
CA GLY A 16 -39.46 -39.38 47.79
C GLY A 16 -37.89 -39.36 47.80
N LEU A 17 -37.22 -40.29 47.09
CA LEU A 17 -35.76 -40.42 47.16
C LEU A 17 -35.02 -40.20 45.82
N ALA A 18 -35.68 -39.66 44.80
CA ALA A 18 -35.03 -39.24 43.61
C ALA A 18 -34.60 -37.78 43.76
N GLY A 19 -33.74 -37.46 44.71
CA GLY A 19 -32.98 -36.23 44.80
C GLY A 19 -31.90 -36.26 43.72
N CYS A 20 -32.14 -35.62 42.57
CA CYS A 20 -31.08 -35.33 41.61
C CYS A 20 -30.05 -34.41 42.31
N ALA A 21 -28.96 -34.99 42.77
CA ALA A 21 -27.77 -34.19 43.09
C ALA A 21 -27.28 -33.57 41.78
N SER A 22 -27.61 -32.31 41.54
CA SER A 22 -26.96 -31.54 40.48
C SER A 22 -25.51 -31.30 40.92
N ILE A 23 -24.58 -31.93 40.22
CA ILE A 23 -23.16 -31.63 40.35
C ILE A 23 -23.00 -30.21 39.76
N SER A 24 -23.09 -29.17 40.60
CA SER A 24 -22.62 -27.86 40.20
C SER A 24 -21.12 -27.92 40.15
N SER A 25 -20.55 -27.72 38.96
CA SER A 25 -19.13 -27.47 38.84
C SER A 25 -18.75 -26.35 39.81
N PRO A 26 -17.68 -26.50 40.59
CA PRO A 26 -17.25 -25.44 41.48
C PRO A 26 -17.06 -24.16 40.65
N THR A 27 -17.75 -23.11 41.02
CA THR A 27 -17.50 -21.76 40.46
C THR A 27 -16.08 -21.44 40.83
N GLY A 28 -15.20 -21.37 39.82
CA GLY A 28 -13.81 -20.97 40.01
C GLY A 28 -13.72 -19.67 40.85
N GLY A 29 -12.64 -19.46 41.56
CA GLY A 29 -12.35 -18.21 42.27
C GLY A 29 -12.40 -17.01 41.34
N GLU A 30 -12.29 -15.82 41.91
CA GLU A 30 -12.14 -14.58 41.11
C GLU A 30 -10.99 -14.74 40.13
N ARG A 31 -11.20 -14.23 38.88
CA ARG A 31 -10.21 -14.30 37.83
C ARG A 31 -8.96 -13.49 38.25
N ASP A 32 -7.80 -14.11 38.17
CA ASP A 32 -6.53 -13.42 38.41
C ASP A 32 -6.23 -12.42 37.29
N ILE A 33 -6.10 -11.15 37.64
CA ILE A 33 -5.78 -10.04 36.73
C ILE A 33 -4.42 -9.42 37.03
N ILE A 34 -3.68 -9.96 38.01
CA ILE A 34 -2.41 -9.41 38.46
C ILE A 34 -1.29 -10.12 37.71
N PRO A 35 -0.50 -9.39 36.87
CA PRO A 35 0.61 -10.04 36.17
C PRO A 35 1.79 -10.32 37.09
N PRO A 36 2.60 -11.33 36.78
CA PRO A 36 3.82 -11.63 37.51
C PRO A 36 4.83 -10.48 37.42
N LYS A 37 5.51 -10.20 38.55
CA LYS A 37 6.53 -9.16 38.63
C LYS A 37 7.92 -9.77 38.72
N LEU A 38 8.88 -9.18 37.99
CA LEU A 38 10.28 -9.52 38.14
C LEU A 38 10.77 -9.06 39.52
N VAL A 39 11.18 -9.99 40.39
CA VAL A 39 11.65 -9.75 41.74
C VAL A 39 13.16 -9.55 41.78
N SER A 40 13.88 -10.40 41.05
CA SER A 40 15.35 -10.31 40.97
C SER A 40 15.89 -10.91 39.69
N SER A 41 17.09 -10.51 39.33
CA SER A 41 17.83 -11.09 38.21
C SER A 41 19.30 -11.40 38.56
N ILE A 42 19.86 -12.39 37.91
CA ILE A 42 21.28 -12.67 37.90
C ILE A 42 21.72 -12.71 36.43
N PRO A 43 22.58 -11.82 35.96
CA PRO A 43 23.14 -10.66 36.71
C PRO A 43 22.04 -9.64 37.08
N ALA A 44 22.31 -8.83 38.12
CA ALA A 44 21.43 -7.73 38.43
C ALA A 44 21.42 -6.68 37.30
N ASP A 45 20.27 -6.01 37.11
CA ASP A 45 20.17 -4.97 36.07
C ASP A 45 21.20 -3.85 36.33
N GLY A 46 21.87 -3.41 35.26
CA GLY A 46 22.90 -2.36 35.31
C GLY A 46 24.28 -2.80 35.83
N ILE A 47 24.49 -4.07 36.22
CA ILE A 47 25.80 -4.54 36.72
C ILE A 47 26.86 -4.52 35.62
N ARG A 48 28.11 -4.30 36.03
CA ARG A 48 29.30 -4.30 35.17
C ARG A 48 30.24 -5.44 35.54
N ASN A 49 31.17 -5.75 34.61
CA ASN A 49 32.16 -6.80 34.79
C ASN A 49 31.59 -8.20 35.09
N TYR A 50 30.39 -8.46 34.57
CA TYR A 50 29.79 -9.79 34.73
C TYR A 50 30.59 -10.86 33.98
N LYS A 51 30.96 -11.94 34.69
CA LYS A 51 31.76 -13.07 34.14
C LYS A 51 31.01 -14.39 34.16
N GLY A 52 29.74 -14.37 34.62
CA GLY A 52 28.94 -15.58 34.68
C GLY A 52 28.42 -16.02 33.30
N GLN A 53 27.97 -17.23 33.22
CA GLN A 53 27.41 -17.89 32.03
C GLN A 53 25.90 -18.18 32.21
N VAL A 54 25.21 -17.42 33.08
CA VAL A 54 23.80 -17.64 33.40
C VAL A 54 23.10 -16.29 33.43
N VAL A 55 21.95 -16.23 32.77
CA VAL A 55 20.97 -15.14 33.00
C VAL A 55 19.74 -15.75 33.62
N ARG A 56 19.47 -15.44 34.89
CA ARG A 56 18.35 -15.98 35.67
C ARG A 56 17.41 -14.83 36.07
N LEU A 57 16.11 -15.07 35.93
CA LEU A 57 15.04 -14.17 36.32
C LEU A 57 14.15 -14.86 37.35
N ALA A 58 13.85 -14.22 38.45
CA ALA A 58 12.93 -14.73 39.47
C ALA A 58 11.71 -13.82 39.58
N PHE A 59 10.52 -14.43 39.69
CA PHE A 59 9.23 -13.76 39.65
C PHE A 59 8.46 -13.91 40.98
N SER A 60 7.48 -13.02 41.20
CA SER A 60 6.64 -12.98 42.40
C SER A 60 5.72 -14.20 42.54
N GLU A 61 5.50 -14.93 41.45
CA GLU A 61 4.58 -16.06 41.37
C GLU A 61 5.01 -17.09 40.33
N SER A 62 4.21 -18.13 40.14
CA SER A 62 4.50 -19.17 39.15
C SER A 62 4.31 -18.65 37.74
N VAL A 63 5.32 -18.86 36.88
CA VAL A 63 5.35 -18.36 35.51
C VAL A 63 5.52 -19.49 34.48
N GLN A 64 5.10 -19.21 33.27
CA GLN A 64 5.33 -20.05 32.08
C GLN A 64 5.83 -19.17 30.92
N LEU A 65 6.51 -19.79 29.97
CA LEU A 65 6.98 -19.12 28.75
C LEU A 65 6.01 -19.37 27.59
N LYS A 66 5.62 -18.29 26.93
CA LYS A 66 4.81 -18.33 25.70
C LYS A 66 5.55 -17.68 24.54
N GLU A 67 5.65 -18.42 23.44
CA GLU A 67 6.27 -17.94 22.20
C GLU A 67 7.63 -17.24 22.42
N LEU A 68 8.51 -17.84 23.25
CA LEU A 68 9.79 -17.24 23.64
C LEU A 68 10.62 -16.81 22.43
N SER A 69 10.69 -17.62 21.39
CA SER A 69 11.47 -17.33 20.17
C SER A 69 11.00 -16.09 19.40
N LYS A 70 9.74 -15.70 19.56
CA LYS A 70 9.18 -14.50 18.93
C LYS A 70 9.36 -13.25 19.80
N ASN A 71 9.34 -13.42 21.12
CA ASN A 71 9.30 -12.32 22.08
C ASN A 71 10.65 -11.98 22.71
N LEU A 72 11.55 -12.98 22.88
CA LEU A 72 12.85 -12.72 23.47
C LEU A 72 13.78 -12.07 22.46
N ILE A 73 14.16 -10.84 22.76
CA ILE A 73 15.15 -10.08 22.02
C ILE A 73 16.41 -9.95 22.86
N ILE A 74 17.53 -10.52 22.38
CA ILE A 74 18.85 -10.38 22.99
C ILE A 74 19.66 -9.43 22.12
N SER A 75 20.14 -8.35 22.70
CA SER A 75 20.93 -7.33 22.00
C SER A 75 22.22 -7.01 22.78
N PRO A 76 23.39 -7.09 22.14
CA PRO A 76 23.61 -7.55 20.78
C PRO A 76 23.25 -9.04 20.60
N ALA A 77 23.09 -9.46 19.33
CA ALA A 77 22.82 -10.87 19.02
C ALA A 77 23.94 -11.78 19.55
N LEU A 78 23.56 -12.93 20.08
CA LEU A 78 24.52 -13.92 20.55
C LEU A 78 25.30 -14.56 19.36
N PRO A 79 26.58 -14.91 19.55
CA PRO A 79 27.32 -15.72 18.58
C PRO A 79 26.58 -17.01 18.25
N GLU A 80 26.64 -17.45 17.01
CA GLU A 80 25.99 -18.71 16.56
C GLU A 80 26.48 -19.96 17.29
N ASP A 81 27.72 -19.93 17.72
CA ASP A 81 28.40 -21.03 18.43
C ASP A 81 28.24 -20.99 19.95
N ASN A 82 27.42 -20.03 20.47
CA ASN A 82 27.10 -19.91 21.89
C ASN A 82 25.60 -19.67 22.12
N PRO A 83 24.71 -20.55 21.66
CA PRO A 83 23.28 -20.45 21.94
C PRO A 83 23.04 -20.71 23.44
N TYR A 84 21.94 -20.18 23.96
CA TYR A 84 21.53 -20.49 25.33
C TYR A 84 20.75 -21.80 25.42
N LYS A 85 20.89 -22.49 26.59
CA LYS A 85 20.00 -23.55 27.02
C LYS A 85 18.97 -22.98 28.01
N LEU A 86 17.71 -23.26 27.79
CA LEU A 86 16.61 -22.80 28.64
C LEU A 86 16.38 -23.77 29.79
N ARG A 87 16.23 -23.23 31.00
CA ARG A 87 15.74 -23.97 32.17
C ARG A 87 14.63 -23.19 32.83
N GLU A 88 13.49 -23.82 32.98
CA GLU A 88 12.30 -23.28 33.62
C GLU A 88 12.10 -23.95 34.98
N ASP A 89 11.99 -23.15 36.03
CA ASP A 89 11.55 -23.54 37.37
C ASP A 89 10.21 -22.85 37.65
N ARG A 90 9.51 -23.26 38.68
CA ARG A 90 8.16 -22.76 39.00
C ARG A 90 8.05 -21.23 39.03
N THR A 91 9.02 -20.55 39.62
CA THR A 91 9.04 -19.09 39.80
C THR A 91 10.27 -18.44 39.16
N SER A 92 11.05 -19.17 38.39
CA SER A 92 12.24 -18.61 37.75
C SER A 92 12.55 -19.20 36.40
N ILE A 93 13.20 -18.39 35.57
CA ILE A 93 13.64 -18.75 34.22
C ILE A 93 15.14 -18.51 34.15
N SER A 94 15.88 -19.47 33.58
CA SER A 94 17.33 -19.35 33.42
C SER A 94 17.76 -19.65 31.99
N LEU A 95 18.58 -18.77 31.44
CA LEU A 95 19.30 -18.95 30.18
C LEU A 95 20.76 -19.30 30.51
N LEU A 96 21.20 -20.47 30.09
CA LEU A 96 22.53 -21.01 30.39
C LEU A 96 23.38 -21.01 29.12
N PHE A 97 24.57 -20.45 29.18
CA PHE A 97 25.52 -20.39 28.08
C PHE A 97 26.66 -21.37 28.27
N GLU A 98 27.08 -22.07 27.23
CA GLU A 98 28.22 -23.01 27.30
C GLU A 98 29.56 -22.29 27.29
N LYS A 99 29.62 -21.15 26.61
CA LYS A 99 30.81 -20.31 26.52
C LYS A 99 30.57 -18.98 27.24
N PRO A 100 31.64 -18.30 27.67
CA PRO A 100 31.50 -16.92 28.16
C PRO A 100 30.86 -16.03 27.11
N LEU A 101 30.10 -15.04 27.57
CA LEU A 101 29.60 -13.97 26.72
C LEU A 101 30.76 -13.08 26.21
N GLU A 102 30.56 -12.40 25.08
CA GLU A 102 31.61 -11.56 24.49
C GLU A 102 32.14 -10.53 25.50
N PRO A 103 33.44 -10.32 25.58
CA PRO A 103 34.04 -9.38 26.52
C PRO A 103 33.75 -7.94 26.13
N ASN A 104 33.72 -7.02 27.10
CA ASN A 104 33.51 -5.59 26.93
C ASN A 104 32.24 -5.27 26.13
N THR A 105 31.14 -6.00 26.38
CA THR A 105 29.88 -5.93 25.66
C THR A 105 28.74 -5.70 26.63
N THR A 106 27.87 -4.73 26.32
CA THR A 106 26.62 -4.51 27.07
C THR A 106 25.51 -5.33 26.42
N TYR A 107 24.99 -6.30 27.17
CA TYR A 107 23.85 -7.11 26.77
C TYR A 107 22.55 -6.61 27.34
N SER A 108 21.49 -6.67 26.57
CA SER A 108 20.10 -6.43 26.97
C SER A 108 19.24 -7.64 26.59
N PHE A 109 18.58 -8.22 27.59
CA PHE A 109 17.64 -9.33 27.44
C PHE A 109 16.23 -8.82 27.65
N ASN A 110 15.49 -8.65 26.57
CA ASN A 110 14.11 -8.19 26.59
C ASN A 110 13.18 -9.37 26.27
N PHE A 111 12.38 -9.77 27.26
CA PHE A 111 11.47 -10.90 27.13
C PHE A 111 10.10 -10.51 26.53
N GLY A 112 9.83 -9.23 26.30
CA GLY A 112 8.55 -8.77 25.78
C GLY A 112 7.38 -9.34 26.59
N ASN A 113 6.46 -10.01 25.92
CA ASN A 113 5.31 -10.67 26.54
C ASN A 113 5.50 -12.20 26.70
N ALA A 114 6.74 -12.70 26.63
CA ALA A 114 7.02 -14.14 26.70
C ALA A 114 6.71 -14.74 28.06
N VAL A 115 6.86 -13.98 29.15
CA VAL A 115 6.65 -14.48 30.52
C VAL A 115 5.24 -14.16 30.95
N THR A 116 4.46 -15.20 31.27
CA THR A 116 3.06 -15.07 31.72
C THR A 116 2.84 -15.88 32.99
N ASP A 117 1.82 -15.52 33.80
CA ASP A 117 1.37 -16.44 34.85
C ASP A 117 0.83 -17.74 34.28
N ILE A 118 0.69 -18.75 35.15
CA ILE A 118 0.19 -20.07 34.75
C ILE A 118 -1.34 -20.07 34.68
N THR A 119 -2.02 -19.24 35.46
CA THR A 119 -3.47 -19.26 35.64
C THR A 119 -4.23 -18.65 34.46
N GLU A 120 -4.06 -17.35 34.26
CA GLU A 120 -4.84 -16.58 33.28
C GLU A 120 -4.01 -16.11 32.09
N SER A 121 -2.71 -16.39 32.13
CA SER A 121 -1.75 -15.97 31.11
C SER A 121 -1.55 -14.46 31.01
N ASN A 122 -1.66 -13.77 32.12
CA ASN A 122 -1.33 -12.33 32.18
C ASN A 122 0.16 -12.12 31.95
N PRO A 123 0.58 -11.30 30.98
CA PRO A 123 1.99 -11.13 30.68
C PRO A 123 2.68 -10.24 31.72
N ALA A 124 3.85 -10.64 32.17
CA ALA A 124 4.72 -9.80 32.99
C ALA A 124 5.13 -8.54 32.24
N ALA A 125 4.97 -7.38 32.85
CA ALA A 125 5.30 -6.11 32.23
C ALA A 125 6.82 -5.82 32.34
N ASN A 126 7.41 -5.28 31.26
CA ASN A 126 8.76 -4.74 31.22
C ASN A 126 9.87 -5.70 31.72
N VAL A 127 9.81 -6.97 31.34
CA VAL A 127 10.87 -7.93 31.68
C VAL A 127 12.10 -7.67 30.79
N LEU A 128 12.93 -6.73 31.25
CA LEU A 128 14.17 -6.31 30.60
C LEU A 128 15.29 -6.30 31.63
N VAL A 129 16.42 -6.96 31.29
CA VAL A 129 17.64 -6.93 32.10
C VAL A 129 18.81 -6.57 31.19
N SER A 130 19.59 -5.57 31.61
CA SER A 130 20.77 -5.11 30.88
C SER A 130 21.99 -5.14 31.80
N PHE A 131 23.12 -5.61 31.30
CA PHE A 131 24.38 -5.69 32.05
C PHE A 131 25.59 -5.64 31.11
N SER A 132 26.76 -5.37 31.63
CA SER A 132 27.99 -5.36 30.84
C SER A 132 28.99 -6.44 31.32
N THR A 133 29.62 -7.13 30.38
CA THR A 133 30.75 -8.01 30.62
C THR A 133 32.07 -7.23 30.83
N GLY A 134 32.07 -5.93 30.51
CA GLY A 134 33.18 -5.00 30.70
C GLY A 134 32.93 -3.96 31.81
N ALA A 135 33.86 -3.04 31.94
CA ALA A 135 33.81 -1.97 32.95
C ALA A 135 32.80 -0.85 32.62
N VAL A 136 32.35 -0.76 31.35
CA VAL A 136 31.45 0.28 30.87
C VAL A 136 30.10 -0.35 30.53
N LEU A 137 29.03 0.32 30.92
CA LEU A 137 27.68 0.05 30.43
C LEU A 137 27.40 1.08 29.33
N ASP A 138 27.21 0.59 28.10
CA ASP A 138 26.91 1.46 26.96
C ASP A 138 25.60 2.20 27.20
N SER A 139 25.54 3.48 26.82
CA SER A 139 24.39 4.37 27.04
C SER A 139 23.77 4.90 25.76
N GLY A 140 24.31 4.52 24.60
CA GLY A 140 23.74 4.94 23.32
C GLY A 140 22.29 4.50 23.15
N ALA A 141 21.49 5.31 22.50
CA ALA A 141 20.09 4.99 22.25
C ALA A 141 19.61 5.58 20.92
N VAL A 142 18.70 4.87 20.26
CA VAL A 142 17.94 5.34 19.10
C VAL A 142 16.47 5.03 19.32
N ARG A 143 15.63 6.00 19.07
CA ARG A 143 14.18 5.87 19.12
C ARG A 143 13.55 6.48 17.90
N GLY A 144 12.30 6.16 17.62
CA GLY A 144 11.58 6.76 16.51
C GLY A 144 10.31 6.03 16.19
N THR A 145 9.82 6.25 14.98
CA THR A 145 8.60 5.61 14.48
C THR A 145 8.85 4.97 13.13
N VAL A 146 8.08 3.92 12.84
CA VAL A 146 8.04 3.26 11.53
C VAL A 146 6.65 3.46 10.94
N ARG A 147 6.60 4.01 9.73
CA ARG A 147 5.35 4.28 9.00
C ARG A 147 5.39 3.71 7.60
N ASP A 148 4.24 3.43 7.04
CA ASP A 148 4.10 3.03 5.63
C ASP A 148 4.08 4.26 4.73
N LEU A 149 4.82 4.25 3.63
CA LEU A 149 4.97 5.40 2.72
C LEU A 149 3.64 5.90 2.17
N LEU A 150 2.80 4.99 1.65
CA LEU A 150 1.61 5.39 0.90
C LEU A 150 0.40 5.68 1.79
N SER A 151 0.28 4.99 2.91
CA SER A 151 -0.85 5.14 3.83
C SER A 151 -0.53 6.06 5.01
N ASN A 152 0.75 6.36 5.25
CA ASN A 152 1.28 7.08 6.42
C ASN A 152 0.84 6.45 7.77
N LYS A 153 0.35 5.21 7.75
CA LYS A 153 -0.08 4.51 8.97
C LYS A 153 1.13 3.95 9.71
N PRO A 154 1.10 3.98 11.06
CA PRO A 154 2.10 3.30 11.85
C PRO A 154 2.11 1.80 11.54
N VAL A 155 3.27 1.18 11.63
CA VAL A 155 3.43 -0.26 11.37
C VAL A 155 3.78 -0.96 12.67
N ASP A 156 2.91 -1.86 13.11
CA ASP A 156 3.10 -2.70 14.30
C ASP A 156 4.05 -3.87 14.00
N ALA A 157 4.80 -4.29 15.01
CA ALA A 157 5.71 -5.43 14.99
C ALA A 157 6.79 -5.39 13.88
N ALA A 158 7.07 -4.21 13.28
CA ALA A 158 8.19 -4.08 12.36
C ALA A 158 9.52 -4.31 13.07
N ALA A 159 10.41 -5.08 12.46
CA ALA A 159 11.75 -5.33 13.01
C ALA A 159 12.68 -4.17 12.67
N VAL A 160 13.18 -3.45 13.68
CA VAL A 160 14.19 -2.39 13.52
C VAL A 160 15.56 -2.95 13.85
N LEU A 161 16.46 -2.87 12.88
CA LEU A 161 17.72 -3.59 12.82
C LEU A 161 18.90 -2.62 12.71
N LEU A 162 19.96 -2.84 13.50
CA LEU A 162 21.22 -2.13 13.35
C LEU A 162 22.34 -3.10 12.99
N TYR A 163 23.11 -2.71 11.98
CA TYR A 163 24.31 -3.40 11.53
C TYR A 163 25.52 -2.48 11.72
N PRO A 164 26.59 -2.89 12.42
CA PRO A 164 27.78 -2.07 12.54
C PRO A 164 28.43 -1.83 11.17
N GLU A 165 29.16 -0.74 11.01
CA GLU A 165 29.84 -0.40 9.75
C GLU A 165 30.80 -1.50 9.27
N SER A 166 31.34 -2.27 10.18
CA SER A 166 32.22 -3.42 9.87
C SER A 166 31.47 -4.62 9.28
N ASP A 167 30.14 -4.67 9.37
CA ASP A 167 29.35 -5.75 8.78
C ASP A 167 29.22 -5.57 7.27
N THR A 168 29.80 -6.51 6.52
CA THR A 168 29.76 -6.53 5.05
C THR A 168 28.61 -7.38 4.49
N ALA A 169 27.98 -8.22 5.31
CA ALA A 169 26.88 -9.07 4.90
C ALA A 169 25.53 -8.30 4.77
N GLY A 170 25.34 -7.32 5.65
CA GLY A 170 24.20 -6.41 5.65
C GLY A 170 22.84 -7.11 5.79
N VAL A 171 21.77 -6.35 5.61
CA VAL A 171 20.39 -6.78 5.89
C VAL A 171 19.88 -7.96 5.04
N ARG A 172 20.52 -8.26 3.91
CA ARG A 172 20.11 -9.38 3.03
C ARG A 172 20.66 -10.74 3.44
N ARG A 173 21.83 -10.78 4.09
CA ARG A 173 22.52 -12.04 4.43
C ARG A 173 22.99 -12.10 5.87
N GLY A 174 23.30 -10.95 6.47
CA GLY A 174 23.79 -10.82 7.83
C GLY A 174 22.70 -11.03 8.88
N ARG A 175 23.16 -11.16 10.12
CA ARG A 175 22.27 -11.04 11.29
C ARG A 175 22.42 -9.65 11.89
N PRO A 176 21.33 -9.01 12.32
CA PRO A 176 21.43 -7.70 12.95
C PRO A 176 22.19 -7.82 14.28
N TYR A 177 23.06 -6.85 14.55
CA TYR A 177 23.75 -6.77 15.83
C TYR A 177 22.80 -6.30 16.93
N TYR A 178 21.92 -5.32 16.64
CA TYR A 178 20.83 -4.89 17.52
C TYR A 178 19.48 -5.01 16.81
N LEU A 179 18.47 -5.38 17.58
CA LEU A 179 17.09 -5.58 17.13
C LEU A 179 16.11 -4.98 18.13
N ALA A 180 15.10 -4.28 17.63
CA ALA A 180 13.87 -3.94 18.36
C ALA A 180 12.66 -4.22 17.48
N ARG A 181 11.46 -4.27 18.09
CA ARG A 181 10.20 -4.31 17.34
C ARG A 181 9.39 -3.06 17.66
N THR A 182 8.63 -2.61 16.69
CA THR A 182 7.69 -1.50 16.89
C THR A 182 6.46 -1.97 17.65
N ASP A 183 5.85 -1.04 18.39
CA ASP A 183 4.55 -1.21 18.99
C ASP A 183 3.40 -0.85 18.02
N LYS A 184 2.15 -0.92 18.49
CA LYS A 184 0.93 -0.58 17.72
C LYS A 184 0.92 0.87 17.19
N ALA A 185 1.64 1.78 17.84
CA ALA A 185 1.81 3.16 17.38
C ALA A 185 2.98 3.31 16.40
N GLY A 186 3.64 2.20 16.01
CA GLY A 186 4.83 2.19 15.18
C GLY A 186 6.10 2.68 15.90
N ALA A 187 6.05 2.91 17.21
CA ALA A 187 7.18 3.42 17.96
C ALA A 187 8.18 2.30 18.30
N TYR A 188 9.47 2.63 18.26
CA TYR A 188 10.55 1.72 18.64
C TYR A 188 11.58 2.42 19.53
N SER A 189 12.32 1.63 20.30
CA SER A 189 13.42 2.10 21.13
C SER A 189 14.50 1.04 21.23
N LEU A 190 15.71 1.38 20.81
CA LEU A 190 16.94 0.64 20.99
C LEU A 190 17.77 1.35 22.04
N ARG A 191 18.23 0.63 23.06
CA ARG A 191 18.97 1.17 24.21
C ARG A 191 20.24 0.37 24.44
N ASN A 192 21.13 0.91 25.25
CA ASN A 192 22.40 0.29 25.63
C ASN A 192 23.26 -0.03 24.40
N LEU A 193 23.23 0.85 23.41
CA LEU A 193 23.97 0.71 22.19
C LEU A 193 25.42 1.18 22.39
N LYS A 194 26.36 0.42 21.90
CA LYS A 194 27.76 0.83 21.83
C LYS A 194 27.93 2.00 20.87
N ALA A 195 28.71 3.00 21.26
CA ALA A 195 29.02 4.12 20.39
C ALA A 195 29.72 3.62 19.11
N GLY A 196 29.32 4.18 17.97
CA GLY A 196 29.84 3.74 16.66
C GLY A 196 28.93 4.14 15.51
N ARG A 197 29.29 3.68 14.32
CA ARG A 197 28.53 3.90 13.07
C ARG A 197 27.78 2.64 12.68
N TYR A 198 26.49 2.81 12.36
CA TYR A 198 25.60 1.69 12.07
C TYR A 198 24.73 1.99 10.84
N ARG A 199 24.41 0.97 10.08
CA ARG A 199 23.28 0.99 9.16
C ARG A 199 22.02 0.65 9.91
N ILE A 200 20.96 1.44 9.71
CA ILE A 200 19.65 1.20 10.28
C ILE A 200 18.66 0.78 9.20
N TYR A 201 17.88 -0.26 9.52
CA TYR A 201 16.79 -0.74 8.67
C TYR A 201 15.55 -0.98 9.51
N ALA A 202 14.36 -0.88 8.89
CA ALA A 202 13.15 -1.48 9.46
C ALA A 202 12.54 -2.41 8.42
N LEU A 203 12.04 -3.57 8.85
CA LEU A 203 11.45 -4.59 7.99
C LEU A 203 10.02 -4.89 8.42
N ALA A 204 9.11 -5.02 7.46
CA ALA A 204 7.87 -5.74 7.64
C ALA A 204 8.15 -7.25 7.43
N ASP A 205 8.89 -7.82 8.38
CA ASP A 205 9.43 -9.19 8.36
C ASP A 205 8.30 -10.21 8.61
N LYS A 206 7.77 -10.79 7.55
CA LYS A 206 6.62 -11.70 7.60
C LYS A 206 6.99 -13.12 8.05
N ASN A 207 8.21 -13.56 7.74
CA ASN A 207 8.69 -14.90 8.04
C ASN A 207 9.55 -14.95 9.32
N ASN A 208 9.79 -13.79 9.97
CA ASN A 208 10.58 -13.62 11.18
C ASN A 208 12.05 -14.10 11.05
N ASN A 209 12.64 -13.98 9.86
CA ASN A 209 14.02 -14.34 9.62
C ASN A 209 15.03 -13.21 9.90
N THR A 210 14.54 -11.99 10.18
CA THR A 210 15.32 -10.76 10.41
C THR A 210 16.23 -10.37 9.23
N ARG A 211 15.89 -10.82 8.03
CA ARG A 211 16.58 -10.51 6.77
C ARG A 211 15.60 -9.89 5.79
N TYR A 212 16.11 -9.05 4.91
CA TYR A 212 15.30 -8.49 3.86
C TYR A 212 15.18 -9.47 2.69
N ASP A 213 13.98 -9.96 2.47
CA ASP A 213 13.60 -10.75 1.31
C ASP A 213 12.94 -9.87 0.25
N GLU A 214 13.22 -10.18 -1.02
CA GLU A 214 12.67 -9.42 -2.13
C GLU A 214 11.13 -9.45 -2.14
N GLY A 215 10.52 -8.26 -2.20
CA GLY A 215 9.06 -8.08 -2.14
C GLY A 215 8.52 -7.79 -0.74
N GLU A 216 9.33 -7.84 0.30
CA GLU A 216 9.00 -7.29 1.60
C GLU A 216 9.10 -5.76 1.60
N LYS A 217 8.47 -5.12 2.59
CA LYS A 217 8.67 -3.69 2.81
C LYS A 217 9.87 -3.46 3.71
N ILE A 218 10.72 -2.51 3.33
CA ILE A 218 11.92 -2.11 4.05
C ILE A 218 11.99 -0.60 4.17
N ALA A 219 12.45 -0.11 5.32
CA ALA A 219 12.92 1.25 5.51
C ALA A 219 14.43 1.27 5.73
N TYR A 220 15.11 2.30 5.27
CA TYR A 220 16.54 2.46 5.40
C TYR A 220 16.94 3.92 5.32
N LEU A 221 18.11 4.23 5.91
CA LEU A 221 18.78 5.50 5.67
C LEU A 221 19.89 5.31 4.62
N PRO A 222 20.14 6.31 3.74
CA PRO A 222 21.24 6.23 2.78
C PRO A 222 22.60 6.27 3.47
N ASP A 223 22.70 7.03 4.57
CA ASP A 223 23.93 7.24 5.32
C ASP A 223 23.99 6.37 6.59
N PHE A 224 25.19 6.23 7.15
CA PHE A 224 25.37 5.60 8.44
C PHE A 224 24.84 6.49 9.56
N LEU A 225 24.10 5.90 10.48
CA LEU A 225 23.72 6.50 11.75
C LEU A 225 24.89 6.44 12.72
N THR A 226 25.28 7.55 13.30
CA THR A 226 26.33 7.61 14.33
C THR A 226 25.69 7.60 15.70
N ILE A 227 25.93 6.53 16.46
CA ILE A 227 25.45 6.41 17.85
C ILE A 227 26.44 7.09 18.79
N GLY A 228 25.93 8.07 19.52
CA GLY A 228 26.64 8.81 20.56
C GLY A 228 25.97 8.69 21.92
N PRO A 229 26.41 9.48 22.93
CA PRO A 229 25.83 9.47 24.28
C PRO A 229 24.45 10.10 24.36
N LYS A 230 24.05 10.91 23.37
CA LYS A 230 22.71 11.49 23.28
C LYS A 230 21.82 10.60 22.44
N PRO A 231 20.55 10.36 22.88
CA PRO A 231 19.59 9.58 22.09
C PRO A 231 19.28 10.28 20.77
N ASP A 232 19.35 9.55 19.67
CA ASP A 232 18.90 10.00 18.36
C ASP A 232 17.43 9.65 18.14
N SER A 233 16.74 10.49 17.34
CA SER A 233 15.38 10.22 16.89
C SER A 233 15.38 10.03 15.39
N VAL A 234 14.97 8.83 14.93
CA VAL A 234 14.99 8.43 13.52
C VAL A 234 13.60 7.96 13.11
N GLU A 235 13.00 8.66 12.16
CA GLU A 235 11.78 8.19 11.50
C GLU A 235 12.13 7.31 10.32
N LEU A 236 11.49 6.15 10.23
CA LEU A 236 11.71 5.17 9.19
C LEU A 236 10.43 4.96 8.38
N VAL A 237 10.56 5.08 7.06
CA VAL A 237 9.41 4.96 6.15
C VAL A 237 9.55 3.68 5.34
N LEU A 238 8.61 2.75 5.54
CA LEU A 238 8.58 1.47 4.82
C LEU A 238 8.15 1.67 3.37
N VAL A 239 8.99 1.20 2.49
CA VAL A 239 8.79 1.18 1.04
C VAL A 239 8.91 -0.24 0.53
N ARG A 240 8.45 -0.49 -0.68
CA ARG A 240 8.69 -1.75 -1.38
C ARG A 240 9.55 -1.47 -2.60
N PRO A 241 10.88 -1.60 -2.50
CA PRO A 241 11.75 -1.48 -3.66
C PRO A 241 11.39 -2.54 -4.70
N ASP A 242 11.34 -2.16 -5.95
CA ASP A 242 11.09 -3.07 -7.06
C ASP A 242 12.26 -3.07 -8.02
N ALA A 243 12.92 -4.23 -8.15
CA ALA A 243 14.03 -4.47 -9.06
C ALA A 243 13.63 -5.38 -10.23
N ARG A 244 12.39 -5.86 -10.26
CA ARG A 244 11.95 -6.84 -11.24
C ARG A 244 11.49 -6.14 -12.50
N ARG A 245 12.01 -6.58 -13.64
CA ARG A 245 11.48 -6.14 -14.93
C ARG A 245 10.08 -6.72 -15.16
N PRO A 246 9.21 -6.00 -15.86
CA PRO A 246 7.91 -6.53 -16.27
C PRO A 246 8.05 -7.86 -17.03
N ILE A 247 7.18 -8.80 -16.73
CA ILE A 247 7.20 -10.14 -17.35
C ILE A 247 5.90 -10.34 -18.14
N VAL A 248 6.05 -10.72 -19.40
CA VAL A 248 4.93 -11.09 -20.27
C VAL A 248 4.25 -12.35 -19.72
N SER A 249 2.96 -12.25 -19.42
CA SER A 249 2.13 -13.37 -18.96
C SER A 249 1.37 -14.06 -20.09
N SER A 250 0.94 -13.31 -21.12
CA SER A 250 0.26 -13.88 -22.29
C SER A 250 0.34 -12.97 -23.50
N GLN A 251 0.15 -13.56 -24.68
CA GLN A 251 0.02 -12.85 -25.96
C GLN A 251 -1.19 -13.39 -26.71
N GLN A 252 -2.03 -12.51 -27.23
CA GLN A 252 -3.25 -12.88 -27.94
C GLN A 252 -3.52 -11.96 -29.12
N GLY A 253 -3.62 -12.54 -30.32
CA GLY A 253 -4.03 -11.83 -31.52
C GLY A 253 -5.53 -11.95 -31.79
N SER A 254 -6.08 -10.94 -32.47
CA SER A 254 -7.42 -10.93 -33.06
C SER A 254 -7.38 -10.18 -34.38
N PHE A 255 -8.49 -10.09 -35.10
CA PHE A 255 -8.56 -9.48 -36.44
C PHE A 255 -7.95 -8.06 -36.51
N ASN A 256 -8.13 -7.24 -35.47
CA ASN A 256 -7.71 -5.82 -35.45
C ASN A 256 -6.80 -5.44 -34.29
N GLN A 257 -6.49 -6.37 -33.40
CA GLN A 257 -5.70 -6.12 -32.19
C GLN A 257 -4.75 -7.27 -31.89
N PHE A 258 -3.59 -6.93 -31.36
CA PHE A 258 -2.68 -7.87 -30.72
C PHE A 258 -2.41 -7.39 -29.30
N ARG A 259 -2.66 -8.23 -28.32
CA ARG A 259 -2.57 -7.90 -26.89
C ARG A 259 -1.41 -8.64 -26.26
N VAL A 260 -0.61 -7.92 -25.50
CA VAL A 260 0.47 -8.46 -24.68
C VAL A 260 0.16 -8.12 -23.23
N SER A 261 -0.13 -9.15 -22.42
CA SER A 261 -0.45 -8.98 -21.00
C SER A 261 0.81 -9.14 -20.14
N TYR A 262 0.88 -8.35 -19.08
CA TYR A 262 1.98 -8.37 -18.11
C TYR A 262 1.46 -8.73 -16.72
N GLY A 263 2.32 -9.25 -15.87
CA GLY A 263 1.99 -9.57 -14.48
C GLY A 263 1.74 -8.35 -13.60
N GLU A 264 2.12 -7.15 -14.07
CA GLU A 264 2.05 -5.88 -13.36
C GLU A 264 1.62 -4.72 -14.26
N GLY A 265 1.37 -3.56 -13.66
CA GLY A 265 1.03 -2.33 -14.39
C GLY A 265 2.27 -1.66 -14.97
N LEU A 266 2.21 -1.31 -16.24
CA LEU A 266 3.23 -0.57 -16.96
C LEU A 266 2.95 0.94 -16.91
N ARG A 267 4.01 1.73 -16.87
CA ARG A 267 3.96 3.18 -17.03
C ARG A 267 4.02 3.57 -18.51
N THR A 268 4.88 2.89 -19.29
CA THR A 268 5.05 3.16 -20.72
C THR A 268 5.29 1.87 -21.50
N ALA A 269 4.89 1.88 -22.77
CA ALA A 269 5.22 0.84 -23.71
C ALA A 269 5.60 1.45 -25.07
N VAL A 270 6.71 1.01 -25.64
CA VAL A 270 7.21 1.50 -26.93
C VAL A 270 7.44 0.30 -27.85
N LEU A 271 6.83 0.32 -29.03
CA LEU A 271 6.99 -0.70 -30.06
C LEU A 271 7.91 -0.16 -31.17
N ALA A 272 8.90 -0.93 -31.55
CA ALA A 272 9.79 -0.62 -32.66
C ALA A 272 10.03 -1.83 -33.56
N PRO A 273 10.31 -1.67 -34.85
CA PRO A 273 10.85 -2.75 -35.68
C PRO A 273 12.17 -3.27 -35.09
N VAL A 274 12.46 -4.57 -35.27
CA VAL A 274 13.67 -5.19 -34.67
C VAL A 274 14.97 -4.49 -35.05
N ALA A 275 15.05 -3.87 -36.23
CA ALA A 275 16.26 -3.24 -36.76
C ALA A 275 16.14 -1.73 -36.95
N ALA A 276 15.10 -1.08 -36.41
CA ALA A 276 14.87 0.35 -36.61
C ALA A 276 14.24 1.01 -35.37
N ALA A 277 14.30 2.34 -35.30
CA ALA A 277 13.60 3.09 -34.27
C ALA A 277 12.08 3.09 -34.47
N ALA A 278 11.34 3.36 -33.38
CA ALA A 278 9.90 3.55 -33.44
C ALA A 278 9.57 4.79 -34.29
N THR A 279 8.54 4.68 -35.13
CA THR A 279 8.00 5.82 -35.87
C THR A 279 6.81 6.43 -35.14
N PRO A 280 6.47 7.73 -35.32
CA PRO A 280 5.29 8.33 -34.74
C PRO A 280 4.00 7.55 -34.99
N GLN A 281 3.85 6.98 -36.19
CA GLN A 281 2.68 6.18 -36.60
C GLN A 281 2.62 4.84 -35.84
N LEU A 282 3.74 4.22 -35.48
CA LEU A 282 3.79 3.04 -34.63
C LEU A 282 3.44 3.37 -33.18
N VAL A 283 3.93 4.50 -32.68
CA VAL A 283 3.59 4.97 -31.31
C VAL A 283 2.09 5.13 -31.18
N GLU A 284 1.42 5.66 -32.19
CA GLU A 284 -0.04 5.82 -32.19
C GLU A 284 -0.80 4.50 -32.13
N ALA A 285 -0.22 3.41 -32.65
CA ALA A 285 -0.85 2.09 -32.66
C ALA A 285 -0.71 1.33 -31.33
N VAL A 286 0.03 1.87 -30.35
CA VAL A 286 0.27 1.25 -29.04
C VAL A 286 -0.55 1.93 -27.97
N GLN A 287 -1.26 1.16 -27.16
CA GLN A 287 -2.01 1.68 -26.01
C GLN A 287 -1.84 0.80 -24.78
N LEU A 288 -1.71 1.44 -23.63
CA LEU A 288 -1.82 0.77 -22.33
C LEU A 288 -3.29 0.69 -21.95
N THR A 289 -3.77 -0.51 -21.66
CA THR A 289 -5.15 -0.80 -21.25
C THR A 289 -5.15 -1.60 -19.95
N GLU A 290 -6.32 -1.76 -19.31
CA GLU A 290 -6.48 -2.54 -18.08
C GLU A 290 -5.51 -2.08 -16.97
N GLN A 291 -5.50 -0.77 -16.70
CA GLN A 291 -4.63 -0.14 -15.69
C GLN A 291 -3.13 -0.37 -15.96
N GLY A 292 -2.75 -0.34 -17.23
CA GLY A 292 -1.37 -0.55 -17.67
C GLY A 292 -0.92 -2.01 -17.75
N ARG A 293 -1.77 -2.98 -17.41
CA ARG A 293 -1.38 -4.41 -17.42
C ARG A 293 -1.38 -5.04 -18.80
N VAL A 294 -1.99 -4.40 -19.78
CA VAL A 294 -2.07 -4.90 -21.14
C VAL A 294 -1.58 -3.85 -22.12
N VAL A 295 -0.62 -4.21 -22.95
CA VAL A 295 -0.24 -3.44 -24.14
C VAL A 295 -1.12 -3.92 -25.29
N THR A 296 -2.00 -3.06 -25.79
CA THR A 296 -2.84 -3.33 -26.94
C THR A 296 -2.24 -2.67 -28.16
N LEU A 297 -1.95 -3.47 -29.18
CA LEU A 297 -1.40 -3.08 -30.46
C LEU A 297 -2.52 -3.14 -31.51
N TYR A 298 -2.85 -1.99 -32.12
CA TYR A 298 -3.94 -1.90 -33.09
C TYR A 298 -3.42 -2.05 -34.50
N ARG A 299 -4.10 -2.89 -35.30
CA ARG A 299 -3.81 -3.05 -36.72
C ARG A 299 -4.04 -1.73 -37.46
N THR A 300 -2.98 -1.19 -38.03
CA THR A 300 -3.00 0.06 -38.83
C THR A 300 -2.16 -0.12 -40.09
N ALA A 301 -2.15 0.87 -40.97
CA ALA A 301 -1.24 0.85 -42.13
C ALA A 301 0.24 0.78 -41.74
N ALA A 302 0.60 1.36 -40.58
CA ALA A 302 1.96 1.38 -40.08
C ALA A 302 2.34 0.14 -39.25
N LEU A 303 1.36 -0.53 -38.62
CA LEU A 303 1.58 -1.76 -37.86
C LEU A 303 0.99 -2.95 -38.60
N THR A 304 1.85 -3.68 -39.26
CA THR A 304 1.55 -4.90 -39.99
C THR A 304 1.99 -6.12 -39.17
N GLU A 305 1.63 -7.32 -39.65
CA GLU A 305 2.13 -8.57 -39.06
C GLU A 305 3.65 -8.66 -39.19
N GLY A 306 4.32 -9.17 -38.15
CA GLY A 306 5.77 -9.31 -38.14
C GLY A 306 6.36 -9.31 -36.73
N ARG A 307 7.69 -9.30 -36.68
CA ARG A 307 8.47 -9.29 -35.45
C ARG A 307 8.82 -7.85 -35.07
N TYR A 308 8.51 -7.50 -33.83
CA TYR A 308 8.78 -6.19 -33.25
C TYR A 308 9.46 -6.32 -31.89
N LEU A 309 10.22 -5.31 -31.52
CA LEU A 309 10.76 -5.13 -30.17
C LEU A 309 9.78 -4.30 -29.36
N LEU A 310 9.26 -4.85 -28.27
CA LEU A 310 8.40 -4.15 -27.31
C LEU A 310 9.21 -3.82 -26.06
N ALA A 311 9.44 -2.54 -25.81
CA ALA A 311 10.04 -2.04 -24.60
C ALA A 311 8.92 -1.62 -23.64
N ALA A 312 8.77 -2.33 -22.52
CA ALA A 312 7.77 -2.11 -21.49
C ALA A 312 8.46 -1.61 -20.22
N THR A 313 8.02 -0.48 -19.68
CA THR A 313 8.58 0.13 -18.48
C THR A 313 7.49 0.17 -17.40
N ASP A 314 7.80 -0.33 -16.21
CA ASP A 314 6.92 -0.25 -15.04
C ASP A 314 6.98 1.12 -14.33
N SER A 315 6.27 1.25 -13.21
CA SER A 315 6.27 2.47 -12.39
C SER A 315 7.58 2.70 -11.64
N ALA A 316 8.35 1.64 -11.38
CA ALA A 316 9.67 1.73 -10.73
C ALA A 316 10.80 2.10 -11.71
N GLY A 317 10.52 2.08 -13.03
CA GLY A 317 11.47 2.37 -14.07
C GLY A 317 12.23 1.15 -14.60
N ASN A 318 11.85 -0.08 -14.19
CA ASN A 318 12.44 -1.29 -14.74
C ASN A 318 11.94 -1.53 -16.15
N VAL A 319 12.84 -1.88 -17.07
CA VAL A 319 12.53 -2.03 -18.49
C VAL A 319 12.67 -3.48 -18.93
N ALA A 320 11.59 -4.04 -19.44
CA ALA A 320 11.62 -5.28 -20.22
C ALA A 320 11.74 -4.94 -21.71
N ARG A 321 12.53 -5.72 -22.45
CA ARG A 321 12.63 -5.66 -23.92
C ARG A 321 12.38 -7.03 -24.49
N ASP A 322 11.17 -7.22 -25.00
CA ASP A 322 10.72 -8.51 -25.51
C ASP A 322 10.49 -8.45 -27.01
N THR A 323 10.89 -9.51 -27.72
CA THR A 323 10.50 -9.67 -29.12
C THR A 323 9.11 -10.27 -29.19
N VAL A 324 8.17 -9.53 -29.76
CA VAL A 324 6.78 -9.97 -29.98
C VAL A 324 6.56 -10.29 -31.45
N ASN A 325 5.86 -11.37 -31.74
CA ASN A 325 5.46 -11.74 -33.09
C ASN A 325 4.00 -11.33 -33.32
N VAL A 326 3.81 -10.12 -33.80
CA VAL A 326 2.48 -9.54 -34.00
C VAL A 326 1.75 -10.27 -35.12
N ARG A 327 0.56 -10.77 -34.82
CA ARG A 327 -0.33 -11.43 -35.78
C ARG A 327 -1.76 -10.98 -35.58
N PHE A 328 -2.50 -10.83 -36.64
CA PHE A 328 -3.91 -10.43 -36.63
C PHE A 328 -4.79 -11.56 -37.23
N PRO A 329 -4.93 -12.69 -36.52
CA PRO A 329 -5.66 -13.84 -36.98
C PRO A 329 -7.17 -13.58 -37.05
N GLY A 330 -7.83 -14.34 -37.92
CA GLY A 330 -9.27 -14.28 -38.07
C GLY A 330 -9.75 -13.30 -39.13
N THR A 331 -11.06 -13.30 -39.34
CA THR A 331 -11.75 -12.41 -40.26
C THR A 331 -12.53 -11.33 -39.51
N ALA A 332 -12.86 -10.25 -40.21
CA ALA A 332 -13.69 -9.19 -39.62
C ALA A 332 -15.02 -9.78 -39.10
N PRO A 333 -15.43 -9.51 -37.88
CA PRO A 333 -16.68 -10.02 -37.34
C PRO A 333 -17.87 -9.51 -38.17
N THR A 334 -18.82 -10.39 -38.43
CA THR A 334 -20.03 -10.08 -39.21
C THR A 334 -20.89 -9.03 -38.51
N ARG A 335 -20.90 -9.03 -37.18
CA ARG A 335 -21.56 -8.00 -36.35
C ARG A 335 -20.49 -7.29 -35.54
N ARG A 336 -20.17 -6.07 -35.93
CA ARG A 336 -19.19 -5.26 -35.21
C ARG A 336 -19.78 -4.77 -33.89
N PRO A 337 -19.08 -4.92 -32.74
CA PRO A 337 -19.50 -4.30 -31.50
C PRO A 337 -19.50 -2.77 -31.64
N PRO A 338 -20.26 -2.03 -30.81
CA PRO A 338 -20.21 -0.58 -30.82
C PRO A 338 -18.78 -0.11 -30.52
N VAL A 339 -18.30 0.84 -31.31
CA VAL A 339 -16.92 1.35 -31.20
C VAL A 339 -16.77 2.30 -30.00
N TYR A 340 -17.86 2.75 -29.42
CA TYR A 340 -17.86 3.62 -28.23
C TYR A 340 -19.01 3.28 -27.30
N SER A 341 -18.84 3.69 -26.04
CA SER A 341 -19.88 3.76 -25.01
C SER A 341 -19.91 5.17 -24.41
N VAL A 342 -21.04 5.53 -23.80
CA VAL A 342 -21.15 6.77 -23.02
C VAL A 342 -21.01 6.37 -21.56
N GLU A 343 -20.06 6.96 -20.86
CA GLU A 343 -19.82 6.64 -19.44
C GLU A 343 -21.02 7.01 -18.59
N GLY A 344 -21.38 6.14 -17.65
CA GLY A 344 -22.52 6.31 -16.77
C GLY A 344 -23.89 6.23 -17.46
N SER A 345 -23.94 6.05 -18.81
CA SER A 345 -25.20 6.01 -19.60
C SER A 345 -26.20 7.11 -19.19
N PRO A 346 -25.81 8.40 -19.18
CA PRO A 346 -26.61 9.46 -18.63
C PRO A 346 -27.92 9.61 -19.40
N ARG A 347 -29.00 9.88 -18.68
CA ARG A 347 -30.29 10.28 -19.24
C ARG A 347 -30.52 11.81 -19.13
N GLU A 348 -29.74 12.43 -18.25
CA GLU A 348 -29.81 13.83 -17.91
C GLU A 348 -28.42 14.46 -17.90
N VAL A 349 -28.38 15.77 -18.09
CA VAL A 349 -27.14 16.55 -18.06
C VAL A 349 -27.43 17.95 -17.55
N TYR A 350 -26.45 18.54 -16.87
CA TYR A 350 -26.53 19.96 -16.49
C TYR A 350 -26.30 20.87 -17.67
N ARG A 351 -26.81 22.09 -17.59
CA ARG A 351 -26.58 23.14 -18.59
C ARG A 351 -25.09 23.40 -18.80
N GLN A 352 -24.31 23.41 -17.72
CA GLN A 352 -22.86 23.45 -17.75
C GLN A 352 -22.33 22.07 -17.27
N GLY A 353 -22.45 21.08 -18.12
CA GLY A 353 -22.14 19.68 -17.82
C GLY A 353 -21.05 19.11 -18.69
N GLU A 354 -20.81 17.82 -18.53
CA GLU A 354 -19.93 17.07 -19.41
C GLU A 354 -20.53 15.71 -19.78
N VAL A 355 -20.13 15.22 -20.94
CA VAL A 355 -20.46 13.88 -21.40
C VAL A 355 -19.16 13.21 -21.85
N ARG A 356 -18.89 12.02 -21.33
CA ARG A 356 -17.69 11.26 -21.64
C ARG A 356 -18.00 10.08 -22.55
N PHE A 357 -17.32 10.04 -23.68
CA PHE A 357 -17.35 8.94 -24.62
C PHE A 357 -16.08 8.12 -24.45
N ALA A 358 -16.23 6.82 -24.13
CA ALA A 358 -15.13 5.87 -24.09
C ALA A 358 -15.11 5.05 -25.39
N PHE A 359 -13.99 5.00 -26.07
CA PHE A 359 -13.81 4.28 -27.34
C PHE A 359 -13.08 2.97 -27.12
N THR A 360 -13.44 1.96 -27.89
CA THR A 360 -12.78 0.63 -27.83
C THR A 360 -11.39 0.61 -28.47
N GLU A 361 -11.06 1.64 -29.24
CA GLU A 361 -9.74 1.89 -29.82
C GLU A 361 -9.48 3.40 -29.90
N PRO A 362 -8.23 3.85 -29.96
CA PRO A 362 -7.91 5.26 -30.08
C PRO A 362 -8.57 5.91 -31.30
N VAL A 363 -8.96 7.16 -31.15
CA VAL A 363 -9.60 7.94 -32.23
C VAL A 363 -8.71 9.09 -32.70
N ARG A 364 -8.95 9.50 -33.93
CA ARG A 364 -8.38 10.71 -34.53
C ARG A 364 -9.50 11.70 -34.82
N ILE A 365 -9.25 12.97 -34.49
CA ILE A 365 -10.12 14.07 -34.85
C ILE A 365 -9.37 14.92 -35.87
N ALA A 366 -10.00 15.21 -37.00
CA ALA A 366 -9.38 16.04 -38.04
C ALA A 366 -9.08 17.44 -37.49
N PRO A 367 -7.84 17.96 -37.61
CA PRO A 367 -7.44 19.24 -37.04
C PRO A 367 -8.38 20.39 -37.46
N GLY A 368 -8.84 21.16 -36.49
CA GLY A 368 -9.73 22.30 -36.72
C GLY A 368 -11.16 21.96 -37.20
N LYS A 369 -11.50 20.67 -37.29
CA LYS A 369 -12.84 20.24 -37.68
C LYS A 369 -13.68 19.91 -36.44
N PRO A 370 -15.02 20.03 -36.54
CA PRO A 370 -15.91 19.66 -35.45
C PRO A 370 -15.84 18.13 -35.22
N PHE A 371 -15.82 17.74 -33.96
CA PHE A 371 -15.90 16.32 -33.56
C PHE A 371 -17.36 15.90 -33.26
N ALA A 372 -18.23 16.87 -33.02
CA ALA A 372 -19.64 16.64 -32.73
C ALA A 372 -20.48 17.87 -33.07
N VAL A 373 -21.79 17.66 -33.08
CA VAL A 373 -22.80 18.71 -33.26
C VAL A 373 -23.81 18.66 -32.12
N LEU A 374 -24.06 19.79 -31.48
CA LEU A 374 -25.08 19.97 -30.44
C LEU A 374 -26.33 20.61 -31.03
N GLN A 375 -27.48 20.02 -30.76
CA GLN A 375 -28.79 20.56 -31.06
C GLN A 375 -29.55 20.78 -29.75
N GLU A 376 -30.09 21.97 -29.56
CA GLU A 376 -30.76 22.40 -28.34
C GLU A 376 -32.27 22.39 -28.53
N ASP A 377 -32.99 21.81 -27.57
CA ASP A 377 -34.45 21.57 -27.64
C ASP A 377 -34.85 20.93 -29.00
N SER A 378 -35.90 21.39 -29.61
CA SER A 378 -36.33 20.92 -30.95
C SER A 378 -35.98 21.91 -32.05
N THR A 379 -34.98 22.78 -31.85
CA THR A 379 -34.57 23.77 -32.84
C THR A 379 -33.88 23.13 -34.04
N ALA A 380 -33.99 23.76 -35.20
CA ALA A 380 -33.26 23.35 -36.41
C ALA A 380 -31.77 23.73 -36.34
N ALA A 381 -31.40 24.64 -35.44
CA ALA A 381 -30.02 25.12 -35.29
C ALA A 381 -29.11 24.03 -34.74
N ARG A 382 -27.93 23.83 -35.35
CA ARG A 382 -26.93 22.88 -35.00
C ARG A 382 -25.60 23.60 -34.69
N ARG A 383 -25.13 23.52 -33.46
CA ARG A 383 -23.87 24.13 -33.04
C ARG A 383 -22.73 23.11 -33.16
N PRO A 384 -21.70 23.38 -33.98
CA PRO A 384 -20.53 22.52 -34.05
C PRO A 384 -19.70 22.63 -32.77
N LEU A 385 -19.16 21.51 -32.34
CA LEU A 385 -18.25 21.41 -31.19
C LEU A 385 -16.86 21.03 -31.67
N THR A 386 -15.84 21.81 -31.23
CA THR A 386 -14.44 21.67 -31.66
C THR A 386 -13.51 21.54 -30.46
N LEU A 387 -12.33 20.93 -30.67
CA LEU A 387 -11.27 20.95 -29.68
C LEU A 387 -10.39 22.21 -29.85
N PRO A 388 -9.85 22.77 -28.75
CA PRO A 388 -10.08 22.39 -27.35
C PRO A 388 -11.31 23.06 -26.73
N ALA A 389 -12.01 23.95 -27.43
CA ALA A 389 -13.03 24.81 -26.88
C ALA A 389 -14.23 24.09 -26.23
N ASN A 390 -14.64 22.96 -26.81
CA ASN A 390 -15.85 22.25 -26.37
C ASN A 390 -15.53 20.83 -25.86
N GLY A 391 -14.28 20.51 -25.54
CA GLY A 391 -13.94 19.21 -25.02
C GLY A 391 -12.44 18.94 -24.98
N THR A 392 -12.11 17.76 -24.48
CA THR A 392 -10.74 17.25 -24.42
C THR A 392 -10.71 15.79 -24.84
N LEU A 393 -9.65 15.42 -25.53
CA LEU A 393 -9.33 14.04 -25.82
C LEU A 393 -8.14 13.65 -24.93
N ASN A 394 -8.25 12.54 -24.18
CA ASN A 394 -7.17 12.09 -23.30
C ASN A 394 -5.90 11.73 -24.10
N ALA A 395 -4.75 11.58 -23.42
CA ALA A 395 -3.48 11.29 -24.06
C ALA A 395 -3.51 9.96 -24.86
N GLU A 396 -4.24 8.97 -24.36
CA GLU A 396 -4.45 7.67 -25.02
C GLU A 396 -5.45 7.73 -26.16
N ARG A 397 -6.13 8.85 -26.34
CA ARG A 397 -7.13 9.12 -27.40
C ARG A 397 -8.29 8.13 -27.42
N ASN A 398 -8.60 7.51 -26.31
CA ASN A 398 -9.72 6.59 -26.15
C ASN A 398 -10.86 7.14 -25.29
N GLN A 399 -10.72 8.35 -24.76
CA GLN A 399 -11.77 9.04 -24.01
C GLN A 399 -11.91 10.48 -24.50
N LEU A 400 -13.08 10.81 -25.00
CA LEU A 400 -13.46 12.17 -25.39
C LEU A 400 -14.43 12.73 -24.35
N THR A 401 -14.00 13.76 -23.63
CA THR A 401 -14.85 14.53 -22.72
C THR A 401 -15.42 15.71 -23.51
N VAL A 402 -16.73 15.74 -23.64
CA VAL A 402 -17.46 16.85 -24.28
C VAL A 402 -17.94 17.79 -23.18
N LEU A 403 -17.48 19.04 -23.23
CA LEU A 403 -17.92 20.10 -22.33
C LEU A 403 -19.19 20.75 -22.90
N LEU A 404 -20.24 20.70 -22.10
CA LEU A 404 -21.53 21.29 -22.45
C LEU A 404 -21.66 22.66 -21.80
N ASP A 405 -22.06 23.64 -22.60
CA ASP A 405 -22.57 24.93 -22.17
C ASP A 405 -23.82 25.20 -23.04
N THR A 406 -25.00 24.94 -22.48
CA THR A 406 -26.26 24.95 -23.24
C THR A 406 -27.29 25.88 -22.64
N LYS A 407 -28.05 26.54 -23.49
CA LYS A 407 -29.23 27.35 -23.12
C LYS A 407 -30.54 26.58 -23.24
N ALA A 408 -30.46 25.28 -23.57
CA ALA A 408 -31.64 24.44 -23.71
C ALA A 408 -32.48 24.41 -22.42
N GLN A 409 -33.80 24.40 -22.57
CA GLN A 409 -34.76 24.38 -21.47
C GLN A 409 -35.18 22.95 -21.10
N LYS A 410 -35.17 22.03 -22.05
CA LYS A 410 -35.71 20.67 -21.87
C LYS A 410 -34.75 19.59 -22.27
N THR A 411 -34.17 19.66 -23.47
CA THR A 411 -33.41 18.56 -24.04
C THR A 411 -32.26 19.04 -24.91
N ILE A 412 -31.19 18.25 -24.93
CA ILE A 412 -30.14 18.39 -25.95
C ILE A 412 -30.00 17.07 -26.74
N THR A 413 -29.57 17.21 -27.98
CA THR A 413 -29.17 16.09 -28.81
C THR A 413 -27.72 16.29 -29.25
N LEU A 414 -26.86 15.38 -28.85
CA LEU A 414 -25.43 15.35 -29.20
C LEU A 414 -25.19 14.30 -30.27
N ARG A 415 -24.60 14.71 -31.40
CA ARG A 415 -24.20 13.82 -32.49
C ARG A 415 -22.70 13.88 -32.70
N LEU A 416 -22.01 12.74 -32.62
CA LEU A 416 -20.61 12.65 -33.03
C LEU A 416 -20.52 12.81 -34.56
N ASP A 417 -19.52 13.56 -35.02
CA ASP A 417 -19.25 13.76 -36.45
C ASP A 417 -18.38 12.59 -36.95
N THR A 418 -19.03 11.61 -37.55
CA THR A 418 -18.37 10.37 -38.02
C THR A 418 -17.51 10.54 -39.27
N LEU A 419 -17.47 11.73 -39.87
CA LEU A 419 -16.57 12.07 -40.97
C LEU A 419 -15.24 12.59 -40.45
N ASN A 420 -15.29 13.40 -39.40
CA ASN A 420 -14.11 14.04 -38.81
C ASN A 420 -13.52 13.27 -37.62
N LEU A 421 -14.31 12.38 -37.02
CA LEU A 421 -13.91 11.52 -35.90
C LEU A 421 -13.86 10.07 -36.40
N THR A 422 -12.65 9.51 -36.49
CA THR A 422 -12.38 8.15 -36.98
C THR A 422 -11.51 7.39 -36.01
N THR A 423 -11.60 6.06 -36.01
CA THR A 423 -10.67 5.22 -35.25
C THR A 423 -9.32 5.17 -35.95
N ILE A 424 -8.26 4.80 -35.21
CA ILE A 424 -6.91 4.66 -35.79
C ILE A 424 -6.83 3.50 -36.80
N SER A 425 -7.68 2.48 -36.66
CA SER A 425 -7.80 1.38 -37.62
C SER A 425 -8.59 1.78 -38.88
N GLY A 426 -9.11 3.01 -38.96
CA GLY A 426 -9.93 3.50 -40.08
C GLY A 426 -11.39 3.03 -40.04
N GLN A 427 -11.84 2.42 -38.93
CA GLN A 427 -13.24 2.04 -38.81
C GLN A 427 -14.13 3.28 -38.64
N ARG A 428 -15.26 3.32 -39.32
CA ARG A 428 -16.26 4.37 -39.13
C ARG A 428 -17.05 4.14 -37.85
N LEU A 429 -17.27 5.22 -37.11
CA LEU A 429 -18.12 5.21 -35.93
C LEU A 429 -19.58 5.12 -36.34
N GLY A 430 -20.29 4.07 -35.93
CA GLY A 430 -21.74 3.97 -36.08
C GLY A 430 -22.47 4.78 -35.01
N ALA A 431 -22.30 6.09 -35.00
CA ALA A 431 -22.80 6.94 -33.91
C ALA A 431 -24.31 7.17 -33.99
N LYS A 432 -25.04 6.74 -32.96
CA LYS A 432 -26.42 7.14 -32.74
C LYS A 432 -26.47 8.49 -32.01
N PRO A 433 -27.44 9.36 -32.31
CA PRO A 433 -27.63 10.60 -31.56
C PRO A 433 -27.91 10.30 -30.09
N LEU A 434 -27.16 10.95 -29.18
CA LEU A 434 -27.41 10.91 -27.75
C LEU A 434 -28.39 12.04 -27.36
N ARG A 435 -29.56 11.67 -26.86
CA ARG A 435 -30.55 12.62 -26.35
C ARG A 435 -30.49 12.64 -24.83
N LEU A 436 -30.36 13.82 -24.26
CA LEU A 436 -30.26 14.04 -22.82
C LEU A 436 -31.30 15.10 -22.39
N ARG A 437 -31.91 14.88 -21.22
CA ARG A 437 -32.75 15.91 -20.58
C ARG A 437 -31.84 16.91 -19.87
N VAL A 438 -32.13 18.17 -19.96
CA VAL A 438 -31.41 19.23 -19.24
C VAL A 438 -32.02 19.39 -17.86
N THR A 439 -31.18 19.45 -16.85
CA THR A 439 -31.56 19.69 -15.46
C THR A 439 -30.72 20.81 -14.87
N ASP A 440 -31.31 21.57 -13.93
CA ASP A 440 -30.62 22.60 -13.16
C ASP A 440 -30.21 22.12 -11.75
N GLU A 441 -30.65 20.93 -11.36
CA GLU A 441 -30.32 20.37 -10.05
C GLU A 441 -28.85 19.96 -10.01
N ALA A 442 -28.05 20.66 -9.24
CA ALA A 442 -26.70 20.30 -9.01
C ALA A 442 -26.62 19.11 -8.02
N THR A 443 -26.00 18.03 -8.43
CA THR A 443 -25.77 16.83 -7.59
C THR A 443 -24.32 16.67 -7.18
N TYR A 444 -23.46 17.64 -7.49
CA TYR A 444 -22.03 17.61 -7.26
C TYR A 444 -21.60 18.74 -6.33
N GLY A 445 -20.47 18.54 -5.65
CA GLY A 445 -19.76 19.60 -4.95
C GLY A 445 -18.37 19.83 -5.54
N SER A 446 -17.58 20.70 -4.94
CA SER A 446 -16.19 20.96 -5.31
C SER A 446 -15.28 21.06 -4.11
N LEU A 447 -13.99 20.76 -4.33
CA LEU A 447 -12.91 20.92 -3.38
C LEU A 447 -11.85 21.83 -3.98
N ALA A 448 -11.50 22.90 -3.28
CA ALA A 448 -10.47 23.83 -3.70
C ALA A 448 -9.60 24.24 -2.52
N GLY A 449 -8.44 24.81 -2.81
CA GLY A 449 -7.56 25.25 -1.75
C GLY A 449 -6.23 25.78 -2.23
N THR A 450 -5.32 25.94 -1.28
CA THR A 450 -3.98 26.48 -1.49
C THR A 450 -2.89 25.43 -1.26
N ILE A 451 -1.77 25.61 -1.95
CA ILE A 451 -0.59 24.77 -1.84
C ILE A 451 0.57 25.64 -1.38
N THR A 452 1.25 25.18 -0.33
CA THR A 452 2.51 25.76 0.17
C THR A 452 3.56 24.67 0.18
N THR A 453 4.55 24.79 -0.70
CA THR A 453 5.62 23.80 -0.83
C THR A 453 6.90 24.42 -1.36
N LYS A 454 8.04 23.79 -1.04
CA LYS A 454 9.35 24.09 -1.63
C LYS A 454 9.64 23.31 -2.90
N TYR A 455 8.84 22.27 -3.19
CA TYR A 455 9.07 21.37 -4.31
C TYR A 455 8.50 21.95 -5.61
N LYS A 456 9.17 21.67 -6.71
CA LYS A 456 8.78 22.18 -8.05
C LYS A 456 7.92 21.19 -8.82
N ARG A 457 8.08 19.90 -8.53
CA ARG A 457 7.34 18.81 -9.18
C ARG A 457 6.65 17.95 -8.15
N TYR A 458 5.38 17.71 -8.35
CA TYR A 458 4.55 16.86 -7.50
C TYR A 458 3.21 16.59 -8.17
N GLU A 459 2.57 15.52 -7.80
CA GLU A 459 1.21 15.18 -8.25
C GLU A 459 0.24 15.24 -7.07
N VAL A 460 -0.79 16.07 -7.16
CA VAL A 460 -1.89 16.13 -6.18
C VAL A 460 -2.96 15.15 -6.60
N GLN A 461 -3.17 14.12 -5.83
CA GLN A 461 -4.16 13.07 -6.05
C GLN A 461 -5.33 13.22 -5.10
N LEU A 462 -6.55 13.11 -5.62
CA LEU A 462 -7.77 12.98 -4.85
C LEU A 462 -8.16 11.50 -4.76
N LEU A 463 -8.29 10.99 -3.56
CA LEU A 463 -8.61 9.59 -3.28
C LEU A 463 -10.02 9.43 -2.73
N ASP A 464 -10.72 8.37 -3.12
CA ASP A 464 -11.97 7.95 -2.48
C ASP A 464 -11.71 7.22 -1.13
N ALA A 465 -12.78 6.81 -0.47
CA ALA A 465 -12.71 6.09 0.81
C ALA A 465 -11.97 4.74 0.73
N GLN A 466 -11.81 4.17 -0.47
CA GLN A 466 -11.07 2.94 -0.75
C GLN A 466 -9.62 3.22 -1.14
N SER A 467 -9.17 4.48 -1.04
CA SER A 467 -7.83 4.94 -1.44
C SER A 467 -7.54 4.81 -2.94
N LYS A 468 -8.58 4.73 -3.76
CA LYS A 468 -8.47 4.76 -5.22
C LYS A 468 -8.37 6.21 -5.69
N VAL A 469 -7.49 6.47 -6.65
CA VAL A 469 -7.36 7.79 -7.27
C VAL A 469 -8.61 8.08 -8.12
N VAL A 470 -9.30 9.17 -7.79
CA VAL A 470 -10.48 9.66 -8.50
C VAL A 470 -10.10 10.73 -9.52
N ALA A 471 -9.18 11.60 -9.12
CA ALA A 471 -8.65 12.66 -9.97
C ALA A 471 -7.22 13.01 -9.55
N SER A 472 -6.44 13.59 -10.45
CA SER A 472 -5.12 14.11 -10.14
C SER A 472 -4.81 15.40 -10.89
N LEU A 473 -3.89 16.19 -10.32
CA LEU A 473 -3.34 17.42 -10.91
C LEU A 473 -1.83 17.34 -10.87
N ASP A 474 -1.19 17.55 -12.02
CA ASP A 474 0.26 17.60 -12.12
C ASP A 474 0.77 19.01 -11.82
N SER A 475 1.58 19.09 -10.76
CA SER A 475 2.32 20.29 -10.33
C SER A 475 1.50 21.60 -10.39
N PRO A 476 0.26 21.64 -9.84
CA PRO A 476 -0.53 22.87 -9.83
C PRO A 476 0.23 23.94 -9.04
N LYS A 477 0.23 25.18 -9.56
CA LYS A 477 0.88 26.29 -8.86
C LYS A 477 0.08 26.60 -7.58
N ASN A 478 0.34 27.38 -6.76
CA ASN A 478 -0.20 27.85 -5.47
C ASN A 478 -1.66 27.50 -5.10
N THR A 479 -2.49 27.07 -6.05
CA THR A 479 -3.92 26.73 -5.84
C THR A 479 -4.28 25.47 -6.61
N PHE A 480 -5.31 24.77 -6.13
CA PHE A 480 -5.89 23.63 -6.82
C PHE A 480 -7.42 23.70 -6.73
N ARG A 481 -8.10 23.02 -7.67
CA ARG A 481 -9.54 22.86 -7.67
C ARG A 481 -9.92 21.53 -8.33
N PHE A 482 -10.84 20.81 -7.67
CA PHE A 482 -11.51 19.63 -8.20
C PHE A 482 -13.00 19.91 -8.22
N ASP A 483 -13.57 20.01 -9.41
CA ASP A 483 -14.99 20.29 -9.61
C ASP A 483 -15.78 19.01 -9.87
N ARG A 484 -17.09 19.11 -9.73
CA ARG A 484 -18.06 18.07 -10.09
C ARG A 484 -17.80 16.74 -9.39
N LEU A 485 -17.47 16.80 -8.12
CA LEU A 485 -17.25 15.63 -7.30
C LEU A 485 -18.61 15.09 -6.78
N PRO A 486 -18.91 13.81 -6.97
CA PRO A 486 -20.05 13.18 -6.31
C PRO A 486 -19.99 13.35 -4.79
N PRO A 487 -21.13 13.45 -4.09
CA PRO A 487 -21.15 13.47 -2.64
C PRO A 487 -20.50 12.20 -2.07
N ALA A 488 -19.34 12.37 -1.44
CA ALA A 488 -18.54 11.29 -0.84
C ALA A 488 -17.46 11.88 0.07
N THR A 489 -16.74 11.00 0.76
CA THR A 489 -15.55 11.37 1.54
C THR A 489 -14.31 11.20 0.69
N TYR A 490 -13.48 12.24 0.63
CA TYR A 490 -12.26 12.27 -0.14
C TYR A 490 -11.04 12.60 0.73
N THR A 491 -9.89 12.10 0.33
CA THR A 491 -8.60 12.39 0.98
C THR A 491 -7.60 12.86 -0.08
N PHE A 492 -6.73 13.80 0.29
CA PHE A 492 -5.66 14.26 -0.58
C PHE A 492 -4.37 13.49 -0.29
N ARG A 493 -3.72 13.02 -1.35
CA ARG A 493 -2.36 12.50 -1.34
C ARG A 493 -1.51 13.29 -2.33
N VAL A 494 -0.31 13.68 -1.92
CA VAL A 494 0.65 14.32 -2.81
C VAL A 494 1.86 13.43 -2.96
N LEU A 495 2.15 13.03 -4.18
CA LEU A 495 3.39 12.36 -4.56
C LEU A 495 4.40 13.43 -4.94
N ILE A 496 5.53 13.48 -4.25
CA ILE A 496 6.51 14.55 -4.39
C ILE A 496 7.73 14.02 -5.14
N ASP A 497 8.03 14.61 -6.29
CA ASP A 497 9.28 14.40 -7.04
C ASP A 497 10.34 15.35 -6.46
N ALA A 498 11.07 14.86 -5.46
CA ALA A 498 11.95 15.68 -4.64
C ALA A 498 13.25 16.06 -5.35
N ASP A 499 13.77 15.22 -6.25
CA ASP A 499 14.98 15.45 -7.03
C ASP A 499 14.71 16.02 -8.42
N GLY A 500 13.44 16.04 -8.86
CA GLY A 500 13.01 16.66 -10.11
C GLY A 500 13.29 15.82 -11.35
N ASP A 501 13.55 14.52 -11.21
CA ASP A 501 13.89 13.62 -12.31
C ASP A 501 12.68 13.16 -13.14
N GLY A 502 11.47 13.49 -12.69
CA GLY A 502 10.21 13.12 -13.34
C GLY A 502 9.78 11.67 -13.14
N LYS A 503 10.40 10.96 -12.20
CA LYS A 503 10.09 9.57 -11.88
C LYS A 503 9.67 9.47 -10.43
N GLY A 504 8.54 8.84 -10.15
CA GLY A 504 8.16 8.52 -8.77
C GLY A 504 9.06 7.40 -8.24
N ARG A 505 9.83 7.64 -7.18
CA ARG A 505 10.72 6.64 -6.59
C ARG A 505 10.09 6.04 -5.33
N GLY A 506 9.59 4.82 -5.46
CA GLY A 506 8.99 4.05 -4.35
C GLY A 506 10.01 3.31 -3.48
N GLY A 507 11.33 3.52 -3.70
CA GLY A 507 12.45 2.87 -3.03
C GLY A 507 13.52 2.44 -4.02
N ASP A 508 14.76 2.31 -3.53
CA ASP A 508 15.91 1.85 -4.32
C ASP A 508 16.22 0.38 -3.99
N PRO A 509 16.24 -0.52 -4.98
CA PRO A 509 16.63 -1.91 -4.76
C PRO A 509 18.01 -2.08 -4.10
N ASN A 510 18.95 -1.15 -4.30
CA ASN A 510 20.26 -1.19 -3.67
C ASN A 510 20.27 -0.60 -2.25
N LEU A 511 19.15 -0.04 -1.78
CA LEU A 511 18.97 0.57 -0.47
C LEU A 511 19.94 1.75 -0.20
N LEU A 512 20.28 2.50 -1.25
CA LEU A 512 21.20 3.62 -1.19
C LEU A 512 20.52 4.98 -1.37
N VAL A 513 19.41 5.01 -2.09
CA VAL A 513 18.67 6.24 -2.37
C VAL A 513 17.29 6.14 -1.70
N PRO A 514 16.89 7.11 -0.86
CA PRO A 514 15.61 7.05 -0.15
C PRO A 514 14.44 7.13 -1.13
N ALA A 515 13.28 6.62 -0.70
CA ALA A 515 12.04 6.85 -1.41
C ALA A 515 11.67 8.32 -1.41
N GLU A 516 10.93 8.75 -2.41
CA GLU A 516 10.41 10.11 -2.46
C GLU A 516 9.29 10.31 -1.44
N PRO A 517 9.20 11.52 -0.87
CA PRO A 517 8.20 11.81 0.15
C PRO A 517 6.78 11.72 -0.39
N VAL A 518 5.87 11.27 0.44
CA VAL A 518 4.44 11.30 0.19
C VAL A 518 3.77 12.09 1.31
N TYR A 519 2.98 13.09 0.95
CA TYR A 519 2.15 13.83 1.89
C TYR A 519 0.71 13.31 1.81
N LEU A 520 0.09 13.15 2.98
CA LEU A 520 -1.34 12.83 3.11
C LEU A 520 -2.00 13.91 3.96
N LEU A 521 -3.11 14.46 3.47
CA LEU A 521 -3.92 15.36 4.28
C LEU A 521 -4.46 14.59 5.49
N PRO A 522 -4.21 15.05 6.73
CA PRO A 522 -4.56 14.28 7.94
C PRO A 522 -6.06 14.04 8.11
N LYS A 523 -6.88 14.96 7.63
CA LYS A 523 -8.33 14.89 7.78
C LYS A 523 -9.00 14.77 6.41
N PRO A 524 -9.83 13.73 6.20
CA PRO A 524 -10.63 13.61 4.99
C PRO A 524 -11.68 14.73 4.89
N GLU A 525 -12.03 15.12 3.67
CA GLU A 525 -13.06 16.12 3.37
C GLU A 525 -14.35 15.45 2.89
N GLN A 526 -15.48 15.89 3.41
CA GLN A 526 -16.80 15.37 3.03
C GLN A 526 -17.49 16.29 2.06
N VAL A 527 -17.51 15.91 0.79
CA VAL A 527 -18.24 16.63 -0.26
C VAL A 527 -19.73 16.36 -0.14
N ARG A 528 -20.54 17.41 -0.21
CA ARG A 528 -22.00 17.39 -0.30
C ARG A 528 -22.45 18.00 -1.61
N ALA A 529 -23.64 17.61 -2.08
CA ALA A 529 -24.24 18.24 -3.26
C ALA A 529 -24.42 19.74 -3.04
N ASN A 530 -24.11 20.52 -4.06
CA ASN A 530 -24.21 21.99 -4.06
C ASN A 530 -23.31 22.69 -3.01
N PHE A 531 -22.26 22.01 -2.55
CA PHE A 531 -21.36 22.58 -1.54
C PHE A 531 -19.94 22.71 -2.10
N GLU A 532 -19.36 23.88 -1.94
CA GLU A 532 -17.97 24.17 -2.28
C GLU A 532 -17.14 24.28 -0.99
N ILE A 533 -16.02 23.55 -0.92
CA ILE A 533 -15.04 23.66 0.15
C ILE A 533 -13.79 24.28 -0.48
N GLU A 534 -13.41 25.49 -0.04
CA GLU A 534 -12.35 26.28 -0.68
C GLU A 534 -11.15 26.59 0.23
N ASP A 535 -11.20 26.19 1.50
CA ASP A 535 -10.21 26.54 2.51
C ASP A 535 -9.18 25.42 2.81
N ILE A 536 -9.08 24.43 1.92
CA ILE A 536 -8.15 23.30 2.09
C ILE A 536 -6.71 23.80 1.90
N ARG A 537 -5.84 23.42 2.85
CA ARG A 537 -4.42 23.80 2.82
C ARG A 537 -3.54 22.56 2.71
N LEU A 538 -2.82 22.44 1.62
CA LEU A 538 -1.78 21.42 1.43
C LEU A 538 -0.43 22.07 1.71
N VAL A 539 0.23 21.63 2.79
CA VAL A 539 1.54 22.16 3.23
C VAL A 539 2.52 21.00 3.32
N PHE A 540 3.52 20.95 2.43
CA PHE A 540 4.48 19.84 2.33
C PHE A 540 5.84 20.26 1.78
#